data_0948ebff2442ef98d29f1fcbeccc19c4
#
_entry.id   0948ebff2442ef98d29f1fcbeccc19c4
#
_cell.length_a   1.000
_cell.length_b   1.000
_cell.length_c   1.000
_cell.angle_alpha   90.00
_cell.angle_beta   90.00
_cell.angle_gamma   90.00
#
_symmetry.space_group_name_H-M   'P 1'
#
loop_
_entity.id
_entity.type
_entity.pdbx_description
1 polymer ?
#
loop_
_entity_poly.entity_id
_entity_poly.type
_entity_poly.pdbx_seq_one_letter_code
_entity_poly.pdbx_strand_id
1 'polypeptide(L)'
;MVGLLVMGLALVGCGAATITGSGPLTTSGAADERLQAALSPQPSLASQLSRPRGVPAEPVPVADGETARVFAAPPTAADASLVNIGPPPPGPAGPAWPKVESQEAAASPAPANIYSYTTAPHLSPAVADVPLRVYVPNSDAASVSVIDPTTMKVVDRFPVGVRPHHVTPSWDLTKLYVNNTEGNSLTVIDPRTGRPTGTIPVTDPYNLYFTPDGSKAIVVAERYQRLDFYNPQDWTFLKSVSIPWPGVDHADFSADGRYFMASTEFSGQVVKVDTETMTLVGRGTVGSLPIDVKMSPDGRVLYVANQGRHGVSLVDPETMAEIGFLRTGTGAHGLNVSRDATKLFVSNRMEGSLSVIDFATRAVTQTWKVGGSPDMIQVSTDGSQLWASNRFHGSVSVIDTNTGGVIATIPTGAGAHGVSLFPQPGRYNVGHNGVYR
;
A
#
# COMPACT_ATOMS: atom_id res chain seq x y z
N MET A 1 -16.44 23.14 -58.52
CA MET A 1 -15.14 23.77 -58.82
C MET A 1 -14.23 23.30 -57.69
N VAL A 2 -13.55 22.19 -57.83
CA VAL A 2 -12.28 21.85 -58.49
C VAL A 2 -11.12 22.69 -57.91
N GLY A 3 -10.19 22.01 -57.28
CA GLY A 3 -8.91 22.54 -56.92
C GLY A 3 -8.08 21.54 -56.13
N LEU A 4 -7.62 20.49 -56.79
CA LEU A 4 -6.62 19.53 -56.32
C LEU A 4 -5.22 20.15 -56.51
N LEU A 5 -4.32 20.03 -55.53
CA LEU A 5 -2.89 20.15 -55.82
C LEU A 5 -2.09 19.11 -55.04
N VAL A 6 -1.40 18.25 -55.81
CA VAL A 6 -0.41 17.25 -55.43
C VAL A 6 0.95 17.85 -55.73
N MET A 7 1.97 17.56 -54.92
CA MET A 7 3.42 17.45 -55.24
C MET A 7 4.20 17.52 -53.94
N GLY A 8 5.25 16.78 -53.67
CA GLY A 8 6.04 15.86 -54.45
C GLY A 8 7.17 15.31 -53.54
N LEU A 9 7.58 14.10 -53.83
CA LEU A 9 8.70 13.38 -53.23
C LEU A 9 10.04 14.06 -53.52
N ALA A 10 10.98 13.99 -52.57
CA ALA A 10 12.43 14.07 -52.89
C ALA A 10 13.20 13.01 -52.10
N LEU A 11 13.69 12.01 -52.80
CA LEU A 11 14.72 11.07 -52.40
C LEU A 11 16.10 11.69 -52.70
N VAL A 12 17.04 11.59 -51.75
CA VAL A 12 18.51 11.65 -51.97
C VAL A 12 19.08 10.70 -50.93
N GLY A 13 19.81 9.63 -51.13
CA GLY A 13 20.82 9.30 -52.09
C GLY A 13 21.97 8.67 -51.30
N CYS A 14 22.33 7.44 -51.63
CA CYS A 14 23.32 6.54 -51.04
C CYS A 14 24.72 7.13 -50.80
N GLY A 15 25.40 6.63 -49.76
CA GLY A 15 26.84 6.64 -49.59
C GLY A 15 27.30 5.38 -48.90
N ALA A 16 27.68 4.36 -49.69
CA ALA A 16 28.34 3.16 -49.17
C ALA A 16 29.84 3.43 -49.01
N ALA A 17 30.38 3.17 -47.83
CA ALA A 17 31.80 3.08 -47.58
C ALA A 17 32.16 1.65 -47.18
N THR A 18 32.83 0.95 -48.08
CA THR A 18 33.50 -0.35 -47.87
C THR A 18 34.79 -0.14 -47.09
N ILE A 19 34.93 -0.81 -45.95
CA ILE A 19 36.23 -0.99 -45.29
C ILE A 19 36.53 -2.50 -45.24
N THR A 20 37.53 -2.94 -46.01
CA THR A 20 38.15 -4.25 -45.90
C THR A 20 39.24 -4.20 -44.85
N GLY A 21 39.17 -5.08 -43.87
CA GLY A 21 40.23 -5.29 -42.87
C GLY A 21 40.01 -6.61 -42.14
N SER A 22 40.70 -7.65 -42.59
CA SER A 22 40.73 -8.98 -41.97
C SER A 22 41.78 -9.01 -40.85
N GLY A 23 41.32 -9.28 -39.61
CA GLY A 23 42.15 -9.65 -38.46
C GLY A 23 41.30 -10.38 -37.42
N PRO A 24 41.78 -11.48 -36.82
CA PRO A 24 40.97 -12.27 -35.90
C PRO A 24 40.85 -11.59 -34.53
N LEU A 25 39.62 -11.28 -34.11
CA LEU A 25 39.30 -10.85 -32.74
C LEU A 25 39.10 -12.08 -31.87
N THR A 26 40.01 -12.27 -30.96
CA THR A 26 39.83 -13.20 -29.82
C THR A 26 38.82 -12.61 -28.86
N THR A 27 37.62 -13.15 -28.81
CA THR A 27 36.60 -12.80 -27.78
C THR A 27 36.95 -13.51 -26.47
N SER A 28 37.17 -12.72 -25.42
CA SER A 28 37.34 -13.25 -24.06
C SER A 28 36.01 -13.76 -23.54
N GLY A 29 35.97 -14.98 -22.97
CA GLY A 29 34.76 -15.69 -22.52
C GLY A 29 33.95 -15.01 -21.39
N ALA A 30 34.35 -13.84 -20.92
CA ALA A 30 33.63 -13.11 -19.84
C ALA A 30 32.43 -12.30 -20.33
N ALA A 31 32.32 -12.04 -21.64
CA ALA A 31 31.18 -11.30 -22.22
C ALA A 31 29.97 -12.22 -22.49
N ASP A 32 30.24 -13.47 -22.84
CA ASP A 32 29.20 -14.46 -23.17
C ASP A 32 28.45 -14.96 -21.93
N GLU A 33 29.13 -15.15 -20.78
CA GLU A 33 28.47 -15.52 -19.54
C GLU A 33 27.54 -14.41 -19.02
N ARG A 34 27.89 -13.15 -19.22
CA ARG A 34 27.03 -12.02 -18.81
C ARG A 34 25.81 -11.86 -19.72
N LEU A 35 25.91 -12.21 -20.97
CA LEU A 35 24.77 -12.17 -21.93
C LEU A 35 23.80 -13.34 -21.66
N GLN A 36 24.30 -14.52 -21.30
CA GLN A 36 23.47 -15.66 -20.92
C GLN A 36 22.77 -15.46 -19.57
N ALA A 37 23.39 -14.79 -18.61
CA ALA A 37 22.75 -14.43 -17.34
C ALA A 37 21.62 -13.39 -17.51
N ALA A 38 21.73 -12.50 -18.49
CA ALA A 38 20.71 -11.50 -18.80
C ALA A 38 19.49 -12.07 -19.57
N LEU A 39 19.63 -13.22 -20.19
CA LEU A 39 18.59 -13.90 -20.98
C LEU A 39 17.87 -15.02 -20.21
N SER A 40 18.22 -15.26 -18.97
CA SER A 40 17.49 -16.22 -18.12
C SER A 40 16.11 -15.68 -17.77
N PRO A 41 15.03 -16.43 -18.00
CA PRO A 41 13.68 -15.96 -17.66
C PRO A 41 13.58 -15.73 -16.15
N GLN A 42 13.20 -14.53 -15.77
CA GLN A 42 12.87 -14.21 -14.38
C GLN A 42 11.73 -15.12 -13.91
N PRO A 43 11.75 -15.65 -12.69
CA PRO A 43 10.67 -16.49 -12.18
C PRO A 43 9.35 -15.73 -12.18
N SER A 44 8.29 -16.37 -12.65
CA SER A 44 6.94 -15.79 -12.66
C SER A 44 6.45 -15.47 -11.24
N LEU A 45 5.55 -14.51 -11.13
CA LEU A 45 4.93 -14.13 -9.84
C LEU A 45 4.38 -15.37 -9.09
N ALA A 46 3.81 -16.34 -9.83
CA ALA A 46 3.33 -17.61 -9.29
C ALA A 46 4.46 -18.47 -8.68
N SER A 47 5.68 -18.45 -9.23
CA SER A 47 6.81 -19.18 -8.67
C SER A 47 7.43 -18.51 -7.45
N GLN A 48 7.22 -17.21 -7.28
CA GLN A 48 7.61 -16.48 -6.06
C GLN A 48 6.64 -16.76 -4.91
N LEU A 49 5.39 -17.06 -5.21
CA LEU A 49 4.35 -17.39 -4.23
C LEU A 49 4.38 -18.86 -3.77
N SER A 50 4.99 -19.77 -4.54
CA SER A 50 4.98 -21.21 -4.27
C SER A 50 6.24 -21.77 -3.58
N ARG A 51 7.18 -20.95 -3.15
CA ARG A 51 8.35 -21.44 -2.38
C ARG A 51 7.98 -21.71 -0.93
N PRO A 52 8.25 -22.92 -0.40
CA PRO A 52 8.13 -23.16 1.04
C PRO A 52 9.15 -22.26 1.78
N ARG A 53 8.65 -21.36 2.58
CA ARG A 53 9.46 -20.41 3.37
C ARG A 53 9.92 -21.11 4.65
N GLY A 54 11.18 -21.54 4.71
CA GLY A 54 11.68 -22.17 5.90
C GLY A 54 13.10 -22.72 5.79
N VAL A 55 14.08 -21.91 5.37
CA VAL A 55 15.50 -22.13 5.65
C VAL A 55 16.16 -20.77 5.85
N PRO A 56 16.87 -20.50 6.96
CA PRO A 56 17.63 -19.27 7.15
C PRO A 56 18.79 -19.22 6.15
N ALA A 57 18.93 -18.11 5.42
CA ALA A 57 20.11 -17.85 4.61
C ALA A 57 21.28 -17.44 5.49
N GLU A 58 22.44 -18.02 5.26
CA GLU A 58 23.70 -17.60 5.89
C GLU A 58 24.08 -16.16 5.50
N PRO A 59 24.73 -15.37 6.37
CA PRO A 59 25.09 -14.00 6.08
C PRO A 59 26.19 -13.92 5.01
N VAL A 60 25.94 -13.18 3.95
CA VAL A 60 26.92 -12.84 2.92
C VAL A 60 27.76 -11.65 3.40
N PRO A 61 29.12 -11.68 3.32
CA PRO A 61 29.96 -10.58 3.73
C PRO A 61 29.78 -9.36 2.80
N VAL A 62 29.66 -8.19 3.42
CA VAL A 62 29.55 -6.88 2.74
C VAL A 62 30.96 -6.47 2.28
N ALA A 63 31.14 -6.28 0.99
CA ALA A 63 32.34 -5.65 0.41
C ALA A 63 32.07 -4.16 0.17
N ASP A 64 32.89 -3.31 0.75
CA ASP A 64 32.89 -1.88 0.53
C ASP A 64 33.32 -1.55 -0.91
N GLY A 65 32.54 -0.71 -1.60
CA GLY A 65 32.90 -0.24 -2.93
C GLY A 65 31.72 0.37 -3.68
N GLU A 66 31.40 1.60 -3.39
CA GLU A 66 30.33 2.36 -4.02
C GLU A 66 30.78 2.94 -5.36
N THR A 67 30.21 2.45 -6.47
CA THR A 67 30.19 3.17 -7.74
C THR A 67 28.76 3.26 -8.24
N ALA A 68 28.34 4.49 -8.54
CA ALA A 68 27.01 4.82 -9.03
C ALA A 68 26.63 3.98 -10.26
N ARG A 69 25.54 3.22 -10.16
CA ARG A 69 24.96 2.47 -11.28
C ARG A 69 23.91 3.33 -11.98
N VAL A 70 24.11 3.52 -13.27
CA VAL A 70 23.10 4.10 -14.17
C VAL A 70 21.94 3.12 -14.27
N PHE A 71 20.74 3.55 -13.93
CA PHE A 71 19.54 2.72 -13.99
C PHE A 71 19.10 2.54 -15.44
N ALA A 72 18.85 1.28 -15.82
CA ALA A 72 18.17 0.95 -17.07
C ALA A 72 16.72 1.46 -17.03
N ALA A 73 16.21 1.86 -18.20
CA ALA A 73 14.81 2.29 -18.35
C ALA A 73 13.84 1.18 -17.92
N PRO A 74 12.67 1.52 -17.37
CA PRO A 74 11.67 0.54 -16.98
C PRO A 74 11.21 -0.27 -18.21
N PRO A 75 10.83 -1.54 -18.04
CA PRO A 75 10.29 -2.36 -19.13
C PRO A 75 9.07 -1.69 -19.75
N THR A 76 8.99 -1.73 -21.07
CA THR A 76 7.86 -1.19 -21.82
C THR A 76 6.62 -2.05 -21.60
N ALA A 77 5.44 -1.46 -21.74
CA ALA A 77 4.14 -2.10 -21.49
C ALA A 77 3.85 -3.38 -22.32
N ALA A 78 4.74 -3.76 -23.22
CA ALA A 78 4.63 -4.96 -24.05
C ALA A 78 5.02 -6.26 -23.32
N ASP A 79 5.76 -6.18 -22.20
CA ASP A 79 6.24 -7.38 -21.49
C ASP A 79 5.31 -7.85 -20.36
N ALA A 80 4.22 -7.14 -20.11
CA ALA A 80 3.16 -7.59 -19.21
C ALA A 80 2.22 -8.52 -19.99
N SER A 81 2.63 -9.75 -20.24
CA SER A 81 1.68 -10.81 -20.61
C SER A 81 0.74 -11.00 -19.42
N LEU A 82 -0.45 -10.40 -19.51
CA LEU A 82 -1.55 -10.62 -18.59
C LEU A 82 -1.86 -12.12 -18.63
N VAL A 83 -1.42 -12.86 -17.64
CA VAL A 83 -1.95 -14.17 -17.36
C VAL A 83 -3.43 -13.94 -17.04
N ASN A 84 -4.29 -14.24 -17.99
CA ASN A 84 -5.73 -14.29 -17.79
C ASN A 84 -6.00 -15.46 -16.84
N ILE A 85 -5.85 -15.22 -15.54
CA ILE A 85 -6.32 -16.14 -14.52
C ILE A 85 -7.83 -15.97 -14.57
N GLY A 86 -8.50 -16.94 -15.20
CA GLY A 86 -9.96 -17.04 -15.18
C GLY A 86 -10.50 -16.84 -13.75
N PRO A 87 -11.79 -16.62 -13.58
CA PRO A 87 -12.36 -16.42 -12.26
C PRO A 87 -11.89 -17.56 -11.34
N PRO A 88 -11.44 -17.26 -10.11
CA PRO A 88 -11.02 -18.30 -9.18
C PRO A 88 -12.15 -19.32 -9.03
N PRO A 89 -11.83 -20.60 -8.87
CA PRO A 89 -12.86 -21.62 -8.62
C PRO A 89 -13.69 -21.17 -7.41
N PRO A 90 -15.01 -21.43 -7.40
CA PRO A 90 -15.83 -21.11 -6.24
C PRO A 90 -15.18 -21.75 -5.01
N GLY A 91 -14.82 -20.93 -4.04
CA GLY A 91 -14.25 -21.38 -2.78
C GLY A 91 -15.22 -22.39 -2.13
N PRO A 92 -14.72 -23.28 -1.25
CA PRO A 92 -15.58 -24.22 -0.55
C PRO A 92 -16.74 -23.47 0.07
N ALA A 93 -17.96 -24.01 -0.06
CA ALA A 93 -19.14 -23.42 0.55
C ALA A 93 -18.85 -23.22 2.04
N GLY A 94 -18.68 -21.97 2.45
CA GLY A 94 -18.43 -21.63 3.85
C GLY A 94 -19.59 -22.10 4.71
N PRO A 95 -19.40 -22.26 6.02
CA PRO A 95 -20.46 -22.64 6.93
C PRO A 95 -21.65 -21.69 6.75
N ALA A 96 -22.87 -22.23 6.78
CA ALA A 96 -24.08 -21.42 6.70
C ALA A 96 -24.05 -20.40 7.85
N TRP A 97 -24.06 -19.13 7.49
CA TRP A 97 -24.07 -18.04 8.48
C TRP A 97 -25.38 -18.06 9.26
N PRO A 98 -25.36 -17.89 10.58
CA PRO A 98 -26.58 -17.67 11.30
C PRO A 98 -27.24 -16.40 10.73
N LYS A 99 -28.51 -16.50 10.36
CA LYS A 99 -29.31 -15.33 10.01
C LYS A 99 -29.31 -14.45 11.25
N VAL A 100 -28.63 -13.32 11.18
CA VAL A 100 -28.77 -12.26 12.19
C VAL A 100 -30.19 -11.74 12.00
N GLU A 101 -31.09 -12.10 12.91
CA GLU A 101 -32.38 -11.42 13.01
C GLU A 101 -32.06 -9.94 13.25
N SER A 102 -32.50 -9.10 12.33
CA SER A 102 -32.38 -7.66 12.44
C SER A 102 -33.16 -7.23 13.68
N GLN A 103 -32.48 -7.12 14.83
CA GLN A 103 -32.95 -6.23 15.84
C GLN A 103 -32.92 -4.83 15.19
N GLU A 104 -34.08 -4.22 15.05
CA GLU A 104 -34.21 -2.81 14.73
C GLU A 104 -33.35 -2.03 15.71
N ALA A 105 -32.08 -1.80 15.36
CA ALA A 105 -31.26 -0.84 16.03
C ALA A 105 -31.93 0.50 15.82
N ALA A 106 -32.42 1.10 16.90
CA ALA A 106 -32.92 2.47 16.89
C ALA A 106 -31.91 3.31 16.12
N ALA A 107 -32.37 3.96 15.03
CA ALA A 107 -31.53 4.68 14.09
C ALA A 107 -30.71 5.71 14.88
N SER A 108 -29.47 5.36 15.18
CA SER A 108 -28.49 6.33 15.65
C SER A 108 -28.40 7.43 14.60
N PRO A 109 -28.34 8.70 14.97
CA PRO A 109 -28.18 9.78 14.02
C PRO A 109 -26.95 9.45 13.15
N ALA A 110 -27.09 9.63 11.83
CA ALA A 110 -26.01 9.37 10.88
C ALA A 110 -24.72 9.99 11.42
N PRO A 111 -23.62 9.23 11.50
CA PRO A 111 -22.40 9.71 12.13
C PRO A 111 -21.97 10.99 11.42
N ALA A 112 -21.79 12.05 12.20
CA ALA A 112 -21.04 13.20 11.73
C ALA A 112 -19.73 12.65 11.16
N ASN A 113 -19.31 13.15 9.97
CA ASN A 113 -18.12 12.76 9.23
C ASN A 113 -17.03 12.09 10.11
N ILE A 114 -16.76 10.79 9.88
CA ILE A 114 -15.83 10.02 10.74
C ILE A 114 -14.41 10.58 10.71
N TYR A 115 -14.07 11.43 9.75
CA TYR A 115 -12.82 12.16 9.62
C TYR A 115 -12.89 13.60 10.17
N SER A 116 -13.94 13.98 10.90
CA SER A 116 -14.14 15.36 11.36
C SER A 116 -12.98 15.93 12.16
N TYR A 117 -12.25 15.10 12.89
CA TYR A 117 -11.07 15.52 13.66
C TYR A 117 -9.78 15.59 12.83
N THR A 118 -9.77 15.04 11.63
CA THR A 118 -8.62 15.13 10.72
C THR A 118 -8.72 16.32 9.78
N THR A 119 -9.89 16.95 9.66
CA THR A 119 -10.11 18.11 8.79
C THR A 119 -9.59 19.41 9.39
N ALA A 120 -9.45 19.49 10.71
CA ALA A 120 -8.89 20.65 11.40
C ALA A 120 -7.36 20.54 11.48
N PRO A 121 -6.60 21.66 11.44
CA PRO A 121 -5.14 21.62 11.55
C PRO A 121 -4.64 21.35 12.97
N HIS A 122 -5.48 20.81 13.85
CA HIS A 122 -5.15 20.62 15.25
C HIS A 122 -4.57 19.24 15.49
N LEU A 123 -3.29 19.22 15.86
CA LEU A 123 -2.63 18.03 16.39
C LEU A 123 -3.19 17.71 17.78
N SER A 124 -3.24 16.41 18.11
CA SER A 124 -3.48 15.98 19.48
C SER A 124 -2.44 16.59 20.43
N PRO A 125 -2.82 17.03 21.64
CA PRO A 125 -1.85 17.49 22.64
C PRO A 125 -0.73 16.49 22.93
N ALA A 126 -0.99 15.19 22.77
CA ALA A 126 -0.01 14.12 22.96
C ALA A 126 1.19 14.21 22.01
N VAL A 127 1.05 14.90 20.88
CA VAL A 127 2.07 15.01 19.82
C VAL A 127 2.39 16.42 19.39
N ALA A 128 1.97 17.43 20.16
CA ALA A 128 2.16 18.84 19.83
C ALA A 128 3.64 19.25 19.75
N ASP A 129 4.51 18.55 20.48
CA ASP A 129 5.97 18.76 20.54
C ASP A 129 6.77 17.75 19.69
N VAL A 130 6.09 16.86 18.96
CA VAL A 130 6.74 15.85 18.13
C VAL A 130 7.13 16.45 16.79
N PRO A 131 8.41 16.36 16.39
CA PRO A 131 8.85 16.85 15.07
C PRO A 131 8.19 16.07 13.94
N LEU A 132 7.68 16.77 12.92
CA LEU A 132 7.11 16.13 11.73
C LEU A 132 8.21 15.38 10.97
N ARG A 133 7.97 14.08 10.75
CA ARG A 133 8.84 13.19 9.99
C ARG A 133 8.02 12.28 9.10
N VAL A 134 8.65 11.77 8.04
CA VAL A 134 8.08 10.75 7.17
C VAL A 134 8.89 9.47 7.33
N TYR A 135 8.22 8.39 7.69
CA TYR A 135 8.83 7.08 7.90
C TYR A 135 8.48 6.17 6.73
N VAL A 136 9.50 5.58 6.11
CA VAL A 136 9.36 4.71 4.95
C VAL A 136 10.04 3.37 5.24
N PRO A 137 9.28 2.30 5.51
CA PRO A 137 9.84 0.97 5.62
C PRO A 137 10.30 0.47 4.25
N ASN A 138 11.53 -0.02 4.19
CA ASN A 138 12.18 -0.57 3.02
C ASN A 138 12.18 -2.09 3.15
N SER A 139 11.17 -2.76 2.59
CA SER A 139 10.89 -4.19 2.83
C SER A 139 12.05 -5.10 2.44
N ASP A 140 12.74 -4.79 1.35
CA ASP A 140 13.83 -5.63 0.83
C ASP A 140 15.20 -5.25 1.44
N ALA A 141 15.28 -4.11 2.16
CA ALA A 141 16.47 -3.62 2.82
C ALA A 141 16.43 -3.74 4.35
N ALA A 142 15.37 -4.33 4.93
CA ALA A 142 15.17 -4.50 6.37
C ALA A 142 15.49 -3.22 7.18
N SER A 143 15.03 -2.07 6.69
CA SER A 143 15.35 -0.76 7.29
C SER A 143 14.15 0.18 7.21
N VAL A 144 14.20 1.27 7.98
CA VAL A 144 13.29 2.41 7.84
C VAL A 144 14.13 3.64 7.47
N SER A 145 13.72 4.33 6.40
CA SER A 145 14.23 5.65 6.06
C SER A 145 13.36 6.70 6.73
N VAL A 146 13.98 7.72 7.33
CA VAL A 146 13.32 8.87 7.93
C VAL A 146 13.59 10.08 7.05
N ILE A 147 12.53 10.73 6.58
CA ILE A 147 12.61 11.90 5.71
C ILE A 147 12.17 13.13 6.52
N ASP A 148 12.94 14.21 6.40
CA ASP A 148 12.49 15.53 6.81
C ASP A 148 11.66 16.16 5.67
N PRO A 149 10.34 16.37 5.87
CA PRO A 149 9.48 16.90 4.82
C PRO A 149 9.76 18.36 4.46
N THR A 150 10.46 19.11 5.32
CA THR A 150 10.84 20.51 5.03
C THR A 150 11.98 20.57 4.01
N THR A 151 12.96 19.70 4.17
CA THR A 151 14.14 19.65 3.28
C THR A 151 13.99 18.66 2.14
N MET A 152 12.96 17.80 2.16
CA MET A 152 12.74 16.71 1.20
C MET A 152 13.94 15.74 1.12
N LYS A 153 14.58 15.46 2.25
CA LYS A 153 15.78 14.61 2.32
C LYS A 153 15.62 13.50 3.35
N VAL A 154 16.20 12.34 3.06
CA VAL A 154 16.44 11.31 4.06
C VAL A 154 17.46 11.85 5.06
N VAL A 155 17.06 11.99 6.31
CA VAL A 155 17.89 12.51 7.41
C VAL A 155 18.40 11.43 8.34
N ASP A 156 17.78 10.23 8.30
CA ASP A 156 18.19 9.08 9.07
C ASP A 156 17.76 7.78 8.37
N ARG A 157 18.48 6.70 8.66
CA ARG A 157 18.10 5.34 8.28
C ARG A 157 18.62 4.38 9.33
N PHE A 158 17.75 3.50 9.81
CA PHE A 158 18.12 2.51 10.81
C PHE A 158 17.59 1.12 10.44
N PRO A 159 18.31 0.05 10.86
CA PRO A 159 17.84 -1.33 10.66
C PRO A 159 16.64 -1.64 11.55
N VAL A 160 15.79 -2.54 11.06
CA VAL A 160 14.64 -3.11 11.77
C VAL A 160 14.57 -4.61 11.51
N GLY A 161 13.47 -5.28 11.86
CA GLY A 161 13.31 -6.70 11.57
C GLY A 161 13.11 -7.00 10.07
N VAL A 162 13.02 -8.28 9.74
CA VAL A 162 12.94 -8.77 8.35
C VAL A 162 11.59 -8.39 7.71
N ARG A 163 11.62 -7.90 6.48
CA ARG A 163 10.45 -7.49 5.69
C ARG A 163 9.57 -6.45 6.41
N PRO A 164 10.08 -5.26 6.74
CA PRO A 164 9.22 -4.21 7.27
C PRO A 164 8.21 -3.76 6.20
N HIS A 165 6.92 -3.72 6.57
CA HIS A 165 5.84 -3.38 5.65
C HIS A 165 5.28 -1.98 5.87
N HIS A 166 4.79 -1.72 7.10
CA HIS A 166 4.17 -0.46 7.48
C HIS A 166 4.81 0.13 8.73
N VAL A 167 4.63 1.44 8.92
CA VAL A 167 4.88 2.13 10.18
C VAL A 167 3.54 2.62 10.68
N THR A 168 3.05 2.02 11.76
CA THR A 168 1.74 2.25 12.32
C THR A 168 1.85 3.03 13.63
N PRO A 169 1.28 4.24 13.75
CA PRO A 169 1.18 4.93 15.03
C PRO A 169 0.35 4.13 16.03
N SER A 170 0.70 4.17 17.32
CA SER A 170 -0.16 3.64 18.38
C SER A 170 -1.50 4.36 18.42
N TRP A 171 -2.50 3.75 19.03
CA TRP A 171 -3.82 4.37 19.18
C TRP A 171 -3.74 5.74 19.84
N ASP A 172 -2.97 5.86 20.90
CA ASP A 172 -2.77 7.07 21.70
C ASP A 172 -1.73 8.05 21.11
N LEU A 173 -1.16 7.72 19.94
CA LEU A 173 -0.16 8.50 19.21
C LEU A 173 1.20 8.64 19.92
N THR A 174 1.46 7.90 20.99
CA THR A 174 2.69 8.04 21.79
C THR A 174 3.88 7.22 21.25
N LYS A 175 3.60 6.25 20.37
CA LYS A 175 4.60 5.33 19.77
C LYS A 175 4.33 5.13 18.30
N LEU A 176 5.36 4.65 17.56
CA LEU A 176 5.20 4.10 16.23
C LEU A 176 5.66 2.65 16.24
N TYR A 177 5.01 1.81 15.46
CA TYR A 177 5.34 0.40 15.32
C TYR A 177 5.70 0.09 13.86
N VAL A 178 6.89 -0.47 13.64
CA VAL A 178 7.26 -1.02 12.33
C VAL A 178 6.86 -2.49 12.28
N ASN A 179 6.02 -2.83 11.33
CA ASN A 179 5.52 -4.19 11.13
C ASN A 179 6.57 -5.03 10.41
N ASN A 180 7.35 -5.83 11.12
CA ASN A 180 8.37 -6.71 10.54
C ASN A 180 7.75 -8.08 10.22
N THR A 181 7.10 -8.19 9.08
CA THR A 181 6.24 -9.31 8.72
C THR A 181 6.95 -10.67 8.82
N GLU A 182 8.08 -10.83 8.15
CA GLU A 182 8.86 -12.07 8.19
C GLU A 182 9.75 -12.16 9.45
N GLY A 183 10.02 -11.01 10.09
CA GLY A 183 10.75 -10.91 11.35
C GLY A 183 9.93 -11.27 12.58
N ASN A 184 8.63 -11.52 12.44
CA ASN A 184 7.70 -11.85 13.51
C ASN A 184 7.82 -10.90 14.71
N SER A 185 7.85 -9.59 14.44
CA SER A 185 8.07 -8.59 15.48
C SER A 185 7.53 -7.21 15.06
N LEU A 186 7.29 -6.36 16.07
CA LEU A 186 7.08 -4.94 15.90
C LEU A 186 8.31 -4.21 16.44
N THR A 187 8.99 -3.40 15.62
CA THR A 187 10.00 -2.46 16.13
C THR A 187 9.29 -1.22 16.65
N VAL A 188 9.53 -0.85 17.89
CA VAL A 188 8.94 0.33 18.54
C VAL A 188 9.83 1.53 18.31
N ILE A 189 9.25 2.63 17.83
CA ILE A 189 9.94 3.93 17.63
C ILE A 189 9.35 4.94 18.60
N ASP A 190 10.21 5.70 19.28
CA ASP A 190 9.82 6.93 19.95
C ASP A 190 9.69 8.06 18.91
N PRO A 191 8.49 8.60 18.68
CA PRO A 191 8.30 9.62 17.67
C PRO A 191 8.99 10.97 17.99
N ARG A 192 9.30 11.26 19.27
CA ARG A 192 10.04 12.47 19.65
C ARG A 192 11.46 12.43 19.14
N THR A 193 12.13 11.30 19.29
CA THR A 193 13.51 11.10 18.81
C THR A 193 13.55 10.61 17.37
N GLY A 194 12.50 9.96 16.89
CA GLY A 194 12.45 9.31 15.58
C GLY A 194 13.23 8.00 15.52
N ARG A 195 13.62 7.41 16.67
CA ARG A 195 14.53 6.26 16.75
C ARG A 195 13.89 5.05 17.44
N PRO A 196 14.35 3.83 17.09
CA PRO A 196 13.91 2.61 17.75
C PRO A 196 14.25 2.62 19.25
N THR A 197 13.30 2.10 20.05
CA THR A 197 13.45 1.96 21.50
C THR A 197 13.34 0.51 21.98
N GLY A 198 12.84 -0.39 21.13
CA GLY A 198 12.68 -1.79 21.49
C GLY A 198 11.98 -2.59 20.41
N THR A 199 11.70 -3.84 20.72
CA THR A 199 11.03 -4.80 19.85
C THR A 199 10.01 -5.61 20.63
N ILE A 200 8.84 -5.86 20.04
CA ILE A 200 7.77 -6.67 20.60
C ILE A 200 7.61 -7.91 19.71
N PRO A 201 7.69 -9.13 20.26
CA PRO A 201 7.44 -10.34 19.48
C PRO A 201 5.96 -10.45 19.13
N VAL A 202 5.65 -10.50 17.85
CA VAL A 202 4.30 -10.65 17.32
C VAL A 202 4.38 -11.48 16.05
N THR A 203 3.54 -12.50 15.92
CA THR A 203 3.58 -13.40 14.77
C THR A 203 3.05 -12.73 13.51
N ASP A 204 3.86 -12.73 12.43
CA ASP A 204 3.47 -12.32 11.08
C ASP A 204 2.70 -10.99 11.02
N PRO A 205 3.22 -9.90 11.58
CA PRO A 205 2.52 -8.62 11.58
C PRO A 205 2.57 -7.98 10.20
N TYR A 206 1.71 -8.44 9.27
CA TYR A 206 1.58 -7.83 7.95
C TYR A 206 1.04 -6.41 8.07
N ASN A 207 -0.07 -6.26 8.82
CA ASN A 207 -0.67 -4.98 9.17
C ASN A 207 -1.03 -4.93 10.65
N LEU A 208 -1.16 -3.71 11.19
CA LEU A 208 -1.53 -3.43 12.56
C LEU A 208 -2.66 -2.39 12.60
N TYR A 209 -3.69 -2.70 13.38
CA TYR A 209 -4.84 -1.83 13.61
C TYR A 209 -5.15 -1.74 15.10
N PHE A 210 -5.92 -0.72 15.47
CA PHE A 210 -6.43 -0.55 16.83
C PHE A 210 -7.94 -0.29 16.76
N THR A 211 -8.71 -0.92 17.64
CA THR A 211 -10.14 -0.60 17.74
C THR A 211 -10.32 0.88 18.08
N PRO A 212 -11.38 1.54 17.59
CA PRO A 212 -11.59 2.98 17.82
C PRO A 212 -11.66 3.38 19.30
N ASP A 213 -12.05 2.47 20.18
CA ASP A 213 -12.04 2.66 21.63
C ASP A 213 -10.64 2.43 22.28
N GLY A 214 -9.65 2.00 21.48
CA GLY A 214 -8.30 1.72 21.95
C GLY A 214 -8.17 0.48 22.84
N SER A 215 -9.21 -0.33 22.95
CA SER A 215 -9.20 -1.51 23.83
C SER A 215 -8.45 -2.71 23.28
N LYS A 216 -8.29 -2.80 21.95
CA LYS A 216 -7.64 -3.95 21.28
C LYS A 216 -6.72 -3.49 20.17
N ALA A 217 -5.58 -4.17 20.04
CA ALA A 217 -4.74 -4.16 18.85
C ALA A 217 -5.10 -5.37 17.99
N ILE A 218 -5.16 -5.21 16.67
CA ILE A 218 -5.49 -6.24 15.70
C ILE A 218 -4.31 -6.39 14.75
N VAL A 219 -3.65 -7.52 14.81
CA VAL A 219 -2.55 -7.88 13.92
C VAL A 219 -3.12 -8.73 12.79
N VAL A 220 -2.88 -8.30 11.56
CA VAL A 220 -3.17 -9.10 10.37
C VAL A 220 -2.02 -10.07 10.17
N ALA A 221 -2.25 -11.35 10.49
CA ALA A 221 -1.30 -12.44 10.27
C ALA A 221 -1.65 -13.13 8.92
N GLU A 222 -1.27 -12.48 7.82
CA GLU A 222 -1.69 -12.80 6.45
C GLU A 222 -1.32 -14.23 6.05
N ARG A 223 -0.08 -14.66 6.28
CA ARG A 223 0.40 -16.02 5.97
C ARG A 223 -0.34 -17.12 6.72
N TYR A 224 -0.87 -16.78 7.89
CA TYR A 224 -1.61 -17.70 8.75
C TYR A 224 -3.12 -17.57 8.57
N GLN A 225 -3.59 -16.71 7.65
CA GLN A 225 -5.00 -16.51 7.33
C GLN A 225 -5.84 -16.25 8.59
N ARG A 226 -5.40 -15.27 9.41
CA ARG A 226 -6.07 -14.94 10.67
C ARG A 226 -5.81 -13.51 11.10
N LEU A 227 -6.66 -13.04 12.00
CA LEU A 227 -6.49 -11.81 12.74
C LEU A 227 -6.19 -12.15 14.20
N ASP A 228 -5.07 -11.68 14.72
CA ASP A 228 -4.69 -11.88 16.10
C ASP A 228 -4.98 -10.63 16.93
N PHE A 229 -5.79 -10.76 17.95
CA PHE A 229 -6.15 -9.68 18.86
C PHE A 229 -5.26 -9.68 20.09
N TYR A 230 -4.80 -8.49 20.48
CA TYR A 230 -3.92 -8.25 21.63
C TYR A 230 -4.45 -7.10 22.48
N ASN A 231 -4.09 -7.09 23.75
CA ASN A 231 -4.17 -5.91 24.60
C ASN A 231 -3.05 -4.92 24.17
N PRO A 232 -3.37 -3.70 23.74
CA PRO A 232 -2.36 -2.76 23.20
C PRO A 232 -1.42 -2.18 24.27
N GLN A 233 -1.72 -2.31 25.56
CA GLN A 233 -0.89 -1.79 26.64
C GLN A 233 0.31 -2.69 26.95
N ASP A 234 0.10 -3.99 26.95
CA ASP A 234 1.11 -4.99 27.36
C ASP A 234 1.38 -6.09 26.31
N TRP A 235 0.65 -6.06 25.18
CA TRP A 235 0.72 -7.04 24.11
C TRP A 235 0.34 -8.46 24.52
N THR A 236 -0.44 -8.60 25.60
CA THR A 236 -1.03 -9.89 25.98
C THR A 236 -1.99 -10.35 24.86
N PHE A 237 -1.78 -11.57 24.38
CA PHE A 237 -2.64 -12.19 23.38
C PHE A 237 -4.04 -12.45 23.93
N LEU A 238 -5.07 -12.07 23.16
CA LEU A 238 -6.48 -12.24 23.55
C LEU A 238 -7.14 -13.37 22.79
N LYS A 239 -7.11 -13.32 21.44
CA LYS A 239 -7.81 -14.30 20.59
C LYS A 239 -7.33 -14.23 19.15
N SER A 240 -7.37 -15.37 18.46
CA SER A 240 -7.27 -15.44 16.99
C SER A 240 -8.64 -15.61 16.35
N VAL A 241 -8.85 -14.92 15.24
CA VAL A 241 -10.01 -15.12 14.35
C VAL A 241 -9.50 -15.68 13.02
N SER A 242 -9.85 -16.91 12.71
CA SER A 242 -9.48 -17.52 11.42
C SER A 242 -10.25 -16.84 10.29
N ILE A 243 -9.53 -16.52 9.21
CA ILE A 243 -10.06 -16.00 7.96
C ILE A 243 -9.84 -17.09 6.91
N PRO A 244 -10.85 -17.89 6.55
CA PRO A 244 -10.64 -19.07 5.70
C PRO A 244 -10.35 -18.74 4.22
N TRP A 245 -10.18 -17.46 3.90
CA TRP A 245 -9.85 -16.98 2.57
C TRP A 245 -8.45 -16.37 2.56
N PRO A 246 -7.55 -16.83 1.68
CA PRO A 246 -6.16 -16.39 1.67
C PRO A 246 -6.01 -14.92 1.29
N GLY A 247 -4.97 -14.30 1.86
CA GLY A 247 -4.57 -12.93 1.56
C GLY A 247 -5.33 -11.88 2.37
N VAL A 248 -5.69 -12.17 3.65
CA VAL A 248 -6.20 -11.10 4.53
C VAL A 248 -5.17 -9.99 4.63
N ASP A 249 -5.58 -8.75 4.30
CA ASP A 249 -4.65 -7.68 3.97
C ASP A 249 -5.00 -6.37 4.70
N HIS A 250 -5.49 -5.36 3.98
CA HIS A 250 -5.82 -4.06 4.55
C HIS A 250 -7.26 -3.98 5.01
N ALA A 251 -7.53 -3.05 5.93
CA ALA A 251 -8.85 -2.92 6.54
C ALA A 251 -9.18 -1.49 6.95
N ASP A 252 -10.44 -1.26 7.21
CA ASP A 252 -10.96 -0.10 7.95
C ASP A 252 -12.13 -0.53 8.85
N PHE A 253 -12.57 0.37 9.72
CA PHE A 253 -13.67 0.12 10.65
C PHE A 253 -14.98 0.70 10.13
N SER A 254 -16.10 0.08 10.53
CA SER A 254 -17.43 0.69 10.42
C SER A 254 -17.46 2.03 11.18
N ALA A 255 -18.41 2.88 10.83
CA ALA A 255 -18.50 4.22 11.42
C ALA A 255 -18.71 4.24 12.94
N ASP A 256 -19.39 3.23 13.47
CA ASP A 256 -19.58 3.01 14.89
C ASP A 256 -18.39 2.31 15.59
N GLY A 257 -17.40 1.88 14.79
CA GLY A 257 -16.20 1.20 15.28
C GLY A 257 -16.39 -0.26 15.65
N ARG A 258 -17.60 -0.81 15.52
CA ARG A 258 -17.90 -2.18 15.94
C ARG A 258 -17.32 -3.24 15.01
N TYR A 259 -17.33 -2.98 13.72
CA TYR A 259 -16.91 -3.96 12.72
C TYR A 259 -15.59 -3.58 12.08
N PHE A 260 -14.68 -4.55 12.01
CA PHE A 260 -13.44 -4.50 11.24
C PHE A 260 -13.67 -5.17 9.90
N MET A 261 -13.46 -4.44 8.81
CA MET A 261 -13.71 -4.94 7.45
C MET A 261 -12.39 -4.97 6.69
N ALA A 262 -11.95 -6.18 6.32
CA ALA A 262 -10.66 -6.41 5.69
C ALA A 262 -10.82 -7.03 4.30
N SER A 263 -9.96 -6.64 3.36
CA SER A 263 -9.80 -7.32 2.08
C SER A 263 -9.13 -8.68 2.26
N THR A 264 -9.38 -9.58 1.30
CA THR A 264 -8.65 -10.84 1.16
C THR A 264 -8.13 -10.94 -0.27
N GLU A 265 -6.89 -10.47 -0.47
CA GLU A 265 -6.28 -10.22 -1.78
C GLU A 265 -6.39 -11.42 -2.72
N PHE A 266 -5.95 -12.60 -2.27
CA PHE A 266 -5.83 -13.77 -3.14
C PHE A 266 -7.14 -14.53 -3.35
N SER A 267 -8.22 -14.13 -2.67
CA SER A 267 -9.53 -14.75 -2.79
C SER A 267 -10.62 -13.81 -3.32
N GLY A 268 -10.31 -12.54 -3.52
CA GLY A 268 -11.24 -11.59 -4.15
C GLY A 268 -12.41 -11.20 -3.28
N GLN A 269 -12.24 -11.17 -1.96
CA GLN A 269 -13.34 -10.91 -1.03
C GLN A 269 -13.01 -9.78 -0.05
N VAL A 270 -14.04 -9.31 0.63
CA VAL A 270 -13.95 -8.48 1.84
C VAL A 270 -14.68 -9.20 2.96
N VAL A 271 -14.06 -9.27 4.14
CA VAL A 271 -14.61 -9.94 5.33
C VAL A 271 -15.00 -8.91 6.38
N LYS A 272 -16.00 -9.24 7.21
CA LYS A 272 -16.51 -8.41 8.30
C LYS A 272 -16.34 -9.17 9.62
N VAL A 273 -15.61 -8.59 10.56
CA VAL A 273 -15.33 -9.17 11.88
C VAL A 273 -15.91 -8.25 12.94
N ASP A 274 -16.70 -8.79 13.85
CA ASP A 274 -17.18 -8.08 15.05
C ASP A 274 -16.03 -7.99 16.06
N THR A 275 -15.63 -6.77 16.41
CA THR A 275 -14.46 -6.52 17.26
C THR A 275 -14.73 -6.74 18.75
N GLU A 276 -15.99 -6.68 19.16
CA GLU A 276 -16.38 -6.95 20.54
C GLU A 276 -16.33 -8.45 20.84
N THR A 277 -17.00 -9.25 20.00
CA THR A 277 -17.04 -10.72 20.15
C THR A 277 -15.81 -11.40 19.57
N MET A 278 -15.01 -10.68 18.77
CA MET A 278 -13.88 -11.19 18.01
C MET A 278 -14.30 -12.44 17.19
N THR A 279 -15.29 -12.25 16.31
CA THR A 279 -15.84 -13.31 15.45
C THR A 279 -16.05 -12.80 14.04
N LEU A 280 -15.81 -13.69 13.07
CA LEU A 280 -16.13 -13.45 11.66
C LEU A 280 -17.65 -13.50 11.48
N VAL A 281 -18.27 -12.41 11.01
CA VAL A 281 -19.73 -12.27 10.93
C VAL A 281 -20.25 -12.03 9.51
N GLY A 282 -19.39 -11.75 8.54
CA GLY A 282 -19.84 -11.50 7.18
C GLY A 282 -18.71 -11.51 6.16
N ARG A 283 -19.11 -11.53 4.89
CA ARG A 283 -18.21 -11.39 3.73
C ARG A 283 -18.95 -10.89 2.51
N GLY A 284 -18.20 -10.27 1.58
CA GLY A 284 -18.66 -9.90 0.24
C GLY A 284 -17.63 -10.26 -0.80
N THR A 285 -18.06 -10.46 -2.05
CA THR A 285 -17.16 -10.73 -3.18
C THR A 285 -17.00 -9.43 -3.97
N VAL A 286 -15.74 -9.04 -4.22
CA VAL A 286 -15.38 -7.82 -4.97
C VAL A 286 -14.48 -8.11 -6.18
N GLY A 287 -14.10 -9.36 -6.37
CA GLY A 287 -13.29 -9.82 -7.50
C GLY A 287 -11.78 -9.74 -7.24
N SER A 288 -11.00 -9.81 -8.29
CA SER A 288 -9.56 -10.11 -8.26
C SER A 288 -8.71 -9.06 -7.54
N LEU A 289 -7.87 -9.50 -6.60
CA LEU A 289 -6.82 -8.76 -5.90
C LEU A 289 -7.30 -7.46 -5.23
N PRO A 290 -8.31 -7.51 -4.31
CA PRO A 290 -8.62 -6.36 -3.45
C PRO A 290 -7.49 -6.13 -2.44
N ILE A 291 -7.07 -4.86 -2.28
CA ILE A 291 -5.94 -4.45 -1.43
C ILE A 291 -6.44 -3.50 -0.35
N ASP A 292 -6.21 -2.20 -0.49
CA ASP A 292 -6.52 -1.22 0.55
C ASP A 292 -8.01 -0.93 0.67
N VAL A 293 -8.43 -0.59 1.86
CA VAL A 293 -9.82 -0.40 2.24
C VAL A 293 -9.98 0.91 2.99
N LYS A 294 -10.96 1.73 2.61
CA LYS A 294 -11.31 2.97 3.30
C LYS A 294 -12.83 3.15 3.41
N MET A 295 -13.27 3.54 4.59
CA MET A 295 -14.67 3.93 4.81
C MET A 295 -14.92 5.34 4.27
N SER A 296 -16.08 5.57 3.64
CA SER A 296 -16.54 6.92 3.28
C SER A 296 -16.74 7.80 4.52
N PRO A 297 -16.64 9.13 4.37
CA PRO A 297 -16.81 10.05 5.51
C PRO A 297 -18.15 9.92 6.23
N ASP A 298 -19.22 9.57 5.52
CA ASP A 298 -20.56 9.34 6.07
C ASP A 298 -20.78 7.92 6.61
N GLY A 299 -19.75 7.04 6.51
CA GLY A 299 -19.80 5.67 7.00
C GLY A 299 -20.70 4.72 6.20
N ARG A 300 -21.17 5.13 5.01
CA ARG A 300 -22.17 4.38 4.23
C ARG A 300 -21.59 3.53 3.11
N VAL A 301 -20.33 3.75 2.73
CA VAL A 301 -19.68 3.03 1.63
C VAL A 301 -18.27 2.66 2.04
N LEU A 302 -17.93 1.40 1.86
CA LEU A 302 -16.57 0.91 1.97
C LEU A 302 -15.93 0.92 0.58
N TYR A 303 -14.88 1.70 0.40
CA TYR A 303 -14.09 1.77 -0.82
C TYR A 303 -12.96 0.74 -0.74
N VAL A 304 -12.86 -0.13 -1.74
CA VAL A 304 -11.86 -1.21 -1.79
C VAL A 304 -11.05 -1.07 -3.06
N ALA A 305 -9.77 -0.74 -2.95
CA ALA A 305 -8.86 -0.73 -4.09
C ALA A 305 -8.72 -2.15 -4.64
N ASN A 306 -9.03 -2.34 -5.90
CA ASN A 306 -9.03 -3.64 -6.55
C ASN A 306 -7.98 -3.65 -7.67
N GLN A 307 -6.81 -4.18 -7.35
CA GLN A 307 -5.64 -4.15 -8.24
C GLN A 307 -5.90 -4.93 -9.53
N GLY A 308 -6.50 -6.11 -9.43
CA GLY A 308 -6.74 -6.98 -10.58
C GLY A 308 -7.85 -6.49 -11.51
N ARG A 309 -8.78 -5.66 -11.00
CA ARG A 309 -9.84 -5.04 -11.80
C ARG A 309 -9.48 -3.61 -12.26
N HIS A 310 -8.37 -3.06 -11.77
CA HIS A 310 -7.91 -1.71 -12.12
C HIS A 310 -8.91 -0.62 -11.74
N GLY A 311 -9.33 -0.61 -10.47
CA GLY A 311 -10.31 0.34 -9.97
C GLY A 311 -10.65 0.14 -8.51
N VAL A 312 -11.74 0.74 -8.08
CA VAL A 312 -12.20 0.74 -6.70
C VAL A 312 -13.62 0.17 -6.63
N SER A 313 -13.81 -0.92 -5.90
CA SER A 313 -15.10 -1.48 -5.57
C SER A 313 -15.78 -0.65 -4.48
N LEU A 314 -17.05 -0.36 -4.65
CA LEU A 314 -17.92 0.28 -3.68
C LEU A 314 -18.73 -0.81 -2.99
N VAL A 315 -18.58 -0.97 -1.69
CA VAL A 315 -19.23 -2.03 -0.92
C VAL A 315 -20.14 -1.41 0.14
N ASP A 316 -21.34 -1.93 0.24
CA ASP A 316 -22.25 -1.61 1.34
C ASP A 316 -21.73 -2.28 2.61
N PRO A 317 -21.39 -1.53 3.67
CA PRO A 317 -20.78 -2.09 4.88
C PRO A 317 -21.74 -2.92 5.74
N GLU A 318 -23.06 -2.80 5.54
CA GLU A 318 -24.05 -3.58 6.28
C GLU A 318 -24.22 -4.96 5.64
N THR A 319 -24.46 -4.98 4.34
CA THR A 319 -24.76 -6.23 3.59
C THR A 319 -23.51 -6.90 3.03
N MET A 320 -22.37 -6.21 2.99
CA MET A 320 -21.13 -6.61 2.33
C MET A 320 -21.27 -6.83 0.80
N ALA A 321 -22.34 -6.34 0.20
CA ALA A 321 -22.56 -6.43 -1.23
C ALA A 321 -21.78 -5.35 -1.98
N GLU A 322 -21.18 -5.69 -3.14
CA GLU A 322 -20.66 -4.68 -4.07
C GLU A 322 -21.82 -3.93 -4.70
N ILE A 323 -21.91 -2.62 -4.48
CA ILE A 323 -22.96 -1.72 -4.96
C ILE A 323 -22.52 -0.85 -6.13
N GLY A 324 -21.25 -0.92 -6.52
CA GLY A 324 -20.69 -0.16 -7.63
C GLY A 324 -19.20 -0.40 -7.81
N PHE A 325 -18.70 0.08 -8.95
CA PHE A 325 -17.28 -0.01 -9.28
C PHE A 325 -16.83 1.25 -10.03
N LEU A 326 -15.72 1.83 -9.61
CA LEU A 326 -15.10 2.99 -10.23
C LEU A 326 -13.80 2.57 -10.90
N ARG A 327 -13.73 2.67 -12.22
CA ARG A 327 -12.48 2.41 -12.94
C ARG A 327 -11.49 3.55 -12.68
N THR A 328 -10.25 3.18 -12.31
CA THR A 328 -9.13 4.11 -12.12
C THR A 328 -8.00 3.77 -13.11
N GLY A 329 -6.75 4.02 -12.76
CA GLY A 329 -5.60 3.54 -13.53
C GLY A 329 -5.26 2.08 -13.24
N THR A 330 -4.29 1.55 -13.98
CA THR A 330 -3.88 0.15 -13.87
C THR A 330 -3.22 -0.15 -12.54
N GLY A 331 -3.74 -1.14 -11.82
CA GLY A 331 -3.17 -1.62 -10.56
C GLY A 331 -3.52 -0.73 -9.37
N ALA A 332 -4.81 -0.39 -9.17
CA ALA A 332 -5.28 0.32 -7.99
C ALA A 332 -4.83 -0.37 -6.70
N HIS A 333 -4.20 0.39 -5.77
CA HIS A 333 -3.54 -0.19 -4.60
C HIS A 333 -3.82 0.59 -3.31
N GLY A 334 -3.09 1.66 -3.00
CA GLY A 334 -3.25 2.42 -1.76
C GLY A 334 -4.37 3.46 -1.87
N LEU A 335 -5.07 3.67 -0.78
CA LEU A 335 -6.15 4.63 -0.62
C LEU A 335 -5.84 5.64 0.49
N ASN A 336 -6.11 6.92 0.27
CA ASN A 336 -6.03 7.91 1.34
C ASN A 336 -7.09 9.00 1.16
N VAL A 337 -7.72 9.41 2.25
CA VAL A 337 -8.75 10.44 2.26
C VAL A 337 -8.10 11.82 2.31
N SER A 338 -8.59 12.78 1.51
CA SER A 338 -8.13 14.16 1.55
C SER A 338 -8.37 14.80 2.92
N ARG A 339 -7.59 15.82 3.26
CA ARG A 339 -7.68 16.47 4.57
C ARG A 339 -9.07 17.07 4.87
N ASP A 340 -9.74 17.58 3.86
CA ASP A 340 -11.11 18.09 3.95
C ASP A 340 -12.20 16.98 3.91
N ALA A 341 -11.79 15.73 3.78
CA ALA A 341 -12.67 14.56 3.65
C ALA A 341 -13.65 14.63 2.47
N THR A 342 -13.33 15.37 1.41
CA THR A 342 -14.18 15.46 0.20
C THR A 342 -13.74 14.51 -0.90
N LYS A 343 -12.47 14.03 -0.87
CA LYS A 343 -11.86 13.23 -1.93
C LYS A 343 -11.18 11.99 -1.38
N LEU A 344 -11.10 10.97 -2.24
CA LEU A 344 -10.28 9.78 -2.02
C LEU A 344 -9.20 9.75 -3.09
N PHE A 345 -7.94 9.70 -2.66
CA PHE A 345 -6.80 9.44 -3.52
C PHE A 345 -6.58 7.94 -3.67
N VAL A 346 -6.26 7.51 -4.88
CA VAL A 346 -6.02 6.09 -5.24
C VAL A 346 -4.69 5.99 -5.97
N SER A 347 -3.77 5.20 -5.46
CA SER A 347 -2.54 4.89 -6.20
C SER A 347 -2.81 3.82 -7.26
N ASN A 348 -2.29 4.03 -8.48
CA ASN A 348 -2.34 3.08 -9.58
C ASN A 348 -0.91 2.57 -9.83
N ARG A 349 -0.52 1.55 -9.06
CA ARG A 349 0.87 1.11 -8.90
C ARG A 349 1.53 0.69 -10.21
N MET A 350 0.79 0.01 -11.08
CA MET A 350 1.31 -0.50 -12.35
C MET A 350 1.35 0.56 -13.46
N GLU A 351 0.57 1.62 -13.32
CA GLU A 351 0.50 2.72 -14.30
C GLU A 351 1.42 3.89 -13.97
N GLY A 352 1.86 4.01 -12.72
CA GLY A 352 2.60 5.19 -12.26
C GLY A 352 1.71 6.44 -12.22
N SER A 353 0.46 6.29 -11.77
CA SER A 353 -0.48 7.39 -11.68
C SER A 353 -1.25 7.39 -10.35
N LEU A 354 -1.94 8.49 -10.08
CA LEU A 354 -2.89 8.62 -8.98
C LEU A 354 -4.24 9.03 -9.55
N SER A 355 -5.32 8.44 -9.05
CA SER A 355 -6.69 8.87 -9.36
C SER A 355 -7.30 9.59 -8.18
N VAL A 356 -8.16 10.57 -8.46
CA VAL A 356 -8.91 11.34 -7.46
C VAL A 356 -10.38 11.02 -7.62
N ILE A 357 -10.98 10.45 -6.59
CA ILE A 357 -12.42 10.17 -6.52
C ILE A 357 -13.05 11.24 -5.63
N ASP A 358 -14.13 11.85 -6.08
CA ASP A 358 -14.95 12.75 -5.28
C ASP A 358 -16.03 11.94 -4.56
N PHE A 359 -16.15 12.10 -3.25
CA PHE A 359 -17.09 11.33 -2.44
C PHE A 359 -18.55 11.69 -2.69
N ALA A 360 -18.85 12.95 -3.01
CA ALA A 360 -20.22 13.40 -3.22
C ALA A 360 -20.81 12.86 -4.53
N THR A 361 -20.02 12.88 -5.60
CA THR A 361 -20.43 12.39 -6.91
C THR A 361 -20.14 10.91 -7.14
N ARG A 362 -19.27 10.32 -6.31
CA ARG A 362 -18.76 8.94 -6.46
C ARG A 362 -18.17 8.70 -7.85
N ALA A 363 -17.36 9.64 -8.32
CA ALA A 363 -16.76 9.62 -9.65
C ALA A 363 -15.25 9.92 -9.58
N VAL A 364 -14.49 9.35 -10.52
CA VAL A 364 -13.10 9.75 -10.76
C VAL A 364 -13.11 11.10 -11.47
N THR A 365 -12.57 12.11 -10.80
CA THR A 365 -12.57 13.50 -11.32
C THR A 365 -11.25 13.89 -11.96
N GLN A 366 -10.14 13.25 -11.55
CA GLN A 366 -8.80 13.53 -12.05
C GLN A 366 -7.96 12.26 -12.06
N THR A 367 -6.96 12.24 -12.95
CA THR A 367 -5.87 11.25 -12.94
C THR A 367 -4.55 11.97 -13.17
N TRP A 368 -3.59 11.79 -12.26
CA TRP A 368 -2.29 12.44 -12.29
C TRP A 368 -1.20 11.46 -12.67
N LYS A 369 -0.40 11.76 -13.65
CA LYS A 369 0.78 10.96 -14.02
C LYS A 369 1.94 11.38 -13.14
N VAL A 370 2.34 10.51 -12.22
CA VAL A 370 3.37 10.80 -11.21
C VAL A 370 4.65 9.99 -11.41
N GLY A 371 4.62 9.02 -12.32
CA GLY A 371 5.73 8.10 -12.55
C GLY A 371 5.93 7.13 -11.39
N GLY A 372 7.05 6.40 -11.41
CA GLY A 372 7.37 5.43 -10.38
C GLY A 372 6.40 4.24 -10.32
N SER A 373 6.24 3.71 -9.13
CA SER A 373 5.30 2.62 -8.81
C SER A 373 4.57 2.96 -7.50
N PRO A 374 3.69 4.00 -7.52
CA PRO A 374 3.04 4.49 -6.31
C PRO A 374 2.26 3.37 -5.64
N ASP A 375 2.66 3.05 -4.43
CA ASP A 375 2.17 1.91 -3.65
C ASP A 375 1.22 2.40 -2.56
N MET A 376 1.74 2.69 -1.38
CA MET A 376 0.96 3.32 -0.32
C MET A 376 1.09 4.84 -0.39
N ILE A 377 0.04 5.53 0.02
CA ILE A 377 -0.05 6.98 -0.05
C ILE A 377 -0.54 7.59 1.26
N GLN A 378 -0.07 8.79 1.57
CA GLN A 378 -0.58 9.55 2.70
C GLN A 378 -0.55 11.07 2.43
N VAL A 379 -1.64 11.76 2.79
CA VAL A 379 -1.75 13.22 2.68
C VAL A 379 -0.97 13.92 3.79
N SER A 380 -0.35 15.06 3.48
CA SER A 380 0.37 15.89 4.47
C SER A 380 -0.56 16.46 5.54
N THR A 381 0.02 16.92 6.64
CA THR A 381 -0.71 17.49 7.78
C THR A 381 -1.64 18.65 7.39
N ASP A 382 -1.19 19.49 6.45
CA ASP A 382 -1.94 20.63 5.92
C ASP A 382 -2.80 20.30 4.70
N GLY A 383 -2.70 19.07 4.17
CA GLY A 383 -3.44 18.63 2.99
C GLY A 383 -2.85 19.07 1.65
N SER A 384 -1.78 19.86 1.63
CA SER A 384 -1.21 20.43 0.40
C SER A 384 -0.40 19.42 -0.44
N GLN A 385 0.07 18.35 0.18
CA GLN A 385 0.90 17.34 -0.46
C GLN A 385 0.33 15.94 -0.27
N LEU A 386 0.56 15.08 -1.25
CA LEU A 386 0.34 13.65 -1.18
C LEU A 386 1.70 12.94 -1.35
N TRP A 387 2.06 12.13 -0.38
CA TRP A 387 3.29 11.36 -0.35
C TRP A 387 3.00 9.93 -0.78
N ALA A 388 3.73 9.42 -1.76
CA ALA A 388 3.54 8.09 -2.33
C ALA A 388 4.85 7.31 -2.29
N SER A 389 4.87 6.15 -1.62
CA SER A 389 6.00 5.23 -1.72
C SER A 389 6.01 4.58 -3.10
N ASN A 390 7.20 4.40 -3.69
CA ASN A 390 7.41 3.73 -4.97
C ASN A 390 8.14 2.41 -4.72
N ARG A 391 7.38 1.34 -4.52
CA ARG A 391 7.89 0.05 -4.05
C ARG A 391 9.01 -0.51 -4.92
N PHE A 392 8.83 -0.51 -6.24
CA PHE A 392 9.77 -1.10 -7.18
C PHE A 392 10.90 -0.15 -7.60
N HIS A 393 10.85 1.11 -7.15
CA HIS A 393 11.85 2.13 -7.47
C HIS A 393 12.65 2.59 -6.24
N GLY A 394 12.34 2.09 -5.05
CA GLY A 394 13.05 2.44 -3.82
C GLY A 394 13.05 3.95 -3.53
N SER A 395 11.92 4.62 -3.73
CA SER A 395 11.79 6.06 -3.57
C SER A 395 10.43 6.45 -3.02
N VAL A 396 10.28 7.73 -2.70
CA VAL A 396 9.00 8.36 -2.38
C VAL A 396 8.79 9.54 -3.31
N SER A 397 7.62 9.63 -3.94
CA SER A 397 7.18 10.81 -4.68
C SER A 397 6.37 11.72 -3.78
N VAL A 398 6.58 13.04 -3.90
CA VAL A 398 5.78 14.08 -3.25
C VAL A 398 5.01 14.82 -4.33
N ILE A 399 3.69 14.87 -4.19
CA ILE A 399 2.78 15.37 -5.20
C ILE A 399 1.97 16.54 -4.62
N ASP A 400 1.85 17.65 -5.34
CA ASP A 400 0.97 18.76 -5.00
C ASP A 400 -0.50 18.35 -5.20
N THR A 401 -1.32 18.43 -4.16
CA THR A 401 -2.72 17.98 -4.20
C THR A 401 -3.64 18.88 -5.00
N ASN A 402 -3.25 20.12 -5.31
CA ASN A 402 -4.05 21.04 -6.11
C ASN A 402 -3.82 20.84 -7.60
N THR A 403 -2.58 20.55 -8.00
CA THR A 403 -2.17 20.45 -9.40
C THR A 403 -1.96 19.03 -9.89
N GLY A 404 -1.70 18.08 -8.98
CA GLY A 404 -1.25 16.72 -9.32
C GLY A 404 0.19 16.66 -9.80
N GLY A 405 0.93 17.76 -9.74
CA GLY A 405 2.32 17.84 -10.15
C GLY A 405 3.28 17.21 -9.13
N VAL A 406 4.31 16.51 -9.60
CA VAL A 406 5.35 15.96 -8.74
C VAL A 406 6.28 17.09 -8.28
N ILE A 407 6.36 17.31 -6.98
CA ILE A 407 7.23 18.30 -6.34
C ILE A 407 8.66 17.75 -6.18
N ALA A 408 8.75 16.48 -5.73
CA ALA A 408 10.02 15.82 -5.47
C ALA A 408 9.90 14.30 -5.63
N THR A 409 11.03 13.66 -5.95
CA THR A 409 11.21 12.21 -5.83
C THR A 409 12.44 11.96 -4.96
N ILE A 410 12.26 11.30 -3.83
CA ILE A 410 13.26 11.15 -2.77
C ILE A 410 13.71 9.68 -2.75
N PRO A 411 14.97 9.36 -3.09
CA PRO A 411 15.49 8.00 -2.96
C PRO A 411 15.46 7.53 -1.49
N THR A 412 14.97 6.31 -1.28
CA THR A 412 14.93 5.67 0.05
C THR A 412 15.73 4.37 0.04
N GLY A 413 15.12 3.23 0.29
CA GLY A 413 15.74 1.91 0.22
C GLY A 413 14.95 0.97 -0.67
N ALA A 414 15.53 -0.19 -0.98
CA ALA A 414 14.86 -1.21 -1.78
C ALA A 414 13.56 -1.69 -1.14
N GLY A 415 12.49 -1.79 -1.93
CA GLY A 415 11.18 -2.21 -1.46
C GLY A 415 10.47 -1.16 -0.60
N ALA A 416 10.59 0.14 -0.90
CA ALA A 416 9.83 1.20 -0.22
C ALA A 416 8.32 0.90 -0.28
N HIS A 417 7.70 0.48 0.85
CA HIS A 417 6.33 0.00 0.85
C HIS A 417 5.38 0.99 1.53
N GLY A 418 5.30 0.99 2.85
CA GLY A 418 4.52 1.97 3.58
C GLY A 418 5.08 3.38 3.48
N VAL A 419 4.24 4.37 3.75
CA VAL A 419 4.66 5.76 3.97
C VAL A 419 3.82 6.33 5.10
N SER A 420 4.47 6.77 6.19
CA SER A 420 3.78 7.29 7.37
C SER A 420 4.33 8.66 7.73
N LEU A 421 3.51 9.69 7.53
CA LEU A 421 3.77 11.04 8.03
C LEU A 421 3.29 11.12 9.47
N PHE A 422 4.16 11.55 10.37
CA PHE A 422 3.81 11.68 11.77
C PHE A 422 4.49 12.90 12.39
N PRO A 423 3.77 13.72 13.20
CA PRO A 423 2.36 13.58 13.61
C PRO A 423 1.36 14.06 12.55
N GLN A 424 0.10 13.67 12.70
CA GLN A 424 -1.03 14.04 11.85
C GLN A 424 -2.21 14.53 12.70
N PRO A 425 -3.11 15.38 12.14
CA PRO A 425 -4.37 15.72 12.78
C PRO A 425 -5.23 14.48 13.05
N GLY A 426 -5.92 14.48 14.18
CA GLY A 426 -6.76 13.40 14.66
C GLY A 426 -6.60 13.18 16.15
N ARG A 427 -7.55 12.52 16.78
CA ARG A 427 -7.54 12.22 18.21
C ARG A 427 -6.76 10.95 18.53
N TYR A 428 -6.88 9.97 17.65
CA TYR A 428 -6.27 8.65 17.76
C TYR A 428 -6.05 8.05 16.37
N ASN A 429 -5.26 7.00 16.32
CA ASN A 429 -5.02 6.21 15.12
C ASN A 429 -5.73 4.84 15.20
N VAL A 430 -6.33 4.41 14.10
CA VAL A 430 -6.97 3.09 14.02
C VAL A 430 -6.24 2.09 13.11
N GLY A 431 -5.18 2.51 12.39
CA GLY A 431 -4.53 1.51 11.52
C GLY A 431 -3.29 1.97 10.78
N HIS A 432 -2.84 1.10 9.92
CA HIS A 432 -1.62 1.12 9.14
C HIS A 432 -1.28 2.49 8.54
N ASN A 433 -0.01 2.81 8.43
CA ASN A 433 0.50 4.10 7.92
C ASN A 433 -0.10 5.36 8.59
N GLY A 434 -1.07 5.20 9.50
CA GLY A 434 -1.83 6.27 10.13
C GLY A 434 -3.19 6.49 9.46
N VAL A 435 -4.21 5.81 9.98
CA VAL A 435 -5.64 6.06 9.71
C VAL A 435 -6.22 6.77 10.90
N TYR A 436 -6.25 8.09 10.83
CA TYR A 436 -6.64 8.92 11.96
C TYR A 436 -8.14 9.18 11.99
N ARG A 437 -8.67 9.32 13.23
CA ARG A 437 -10.07 9.63 13.49
C ARG A 437 -10.21 10.82 14.46
#